data_c428cde1c33aee196b8d1c34ebb16e28
#
_entry.id   c428cde1c33aee196b8d1c34ebb16e28
#
_cell.length_a   1.000
_cell.length_b   1.000
_cell.length_c   1.000
_cell.angle_alpha   90.00
_cell.angle_beta   90.00
_cell.angle_gamma   90.00
#
_symmetry.space_group_name_H-M   'P 1'
#
loop_
_entity.id
_entity.type
_entity.pdbx_description
1 polymer ?
#
loop_
_entity_poly.entity_id
_entity_poly.type
_entity_poly.pdbx_seq_one_letter_code
_entity_poly.pdbx_strand_id
1 'polypeptide(L)'
;PSEHMMETIYGRKIETPYHIFKNNPYVDKFIHSVDGDVFHDQYRIYDVDNPNIPLVEQILKFWQFEDVEMIDSQPEMYWTDEEKEMGDYIIKKYAHDKPFATLLISDRFGTKYGKYDEAAFRNDTDKMVESIAAYNLPYFYYSIKPLDNTPFDKIQKLLNLRHINFRIQLYIKSKAKVNIGNQCGTNHMVVRYSDVIDIQRQFPIGHNFIKGEKLI
;
A
#
# COMPACT_ATOMS: atom_id res chain seq x y z
N PRO A 1 -12.93 -7.09 4.55
CA PRO A 1 -13.47 -6.13 3.61
C PRO A 1 -14.58 -6.80 2.83
N SER A 2 -15.78 -6.24 2.94
CA SER A 2 -16.91 -6.79 2.20
C SER A 2 -16.66 -6.66 0.70
N GLU A 3 -17.14 -7.61 -0.10
CA GLU A 3 -17.11 -7.55 -1.57
C GLU A 3 -17.51 -6.17 -2.10
N HIS A 4 -18.38 -5.49 -1.40
CA HIS A 4 -18.91 -4.18 -1.74
C HIS A 4 -17.87 -3.03 -1.73
N MET A 5 -16.85 -3.09 -0.89
CA MET A 5 -15.77 -2.08 -0.90
C MET A 5 -14.84 -2.21 -2.10
N MET A 6 -14.84 -3.36 -2.74
CA MET A 6 -13.91 -3.69 -3.82
C MET A 6 -14.46 -3.45 -5.22
N GLU A 7 -15.78 -3.48 -5.37
CA GLU A 7 -16.44 -3.20 -6.66
C GLU A 7 -16.28 -1.74 -7.10
N THR A 8 -16.04 -0.84 -6.17
CA THR A 8 -16.07 0.61 -6.42
C THR A 8 -14.76 1.18 -6.95
N ILE A 9 -13.61 0.49 -6.79
CA ILE A 9 -12.33 1.10 -7.11
C ILE A 9 -11.98 0.98 -8.61
N TYR A 10 -12.39 -0.08 -9.31
CA TYR A 10 -11.96 -0.31 -10.70
C TYR A 10 -13.00 -0.94 -11.61
N GLY A 11 -14.25 -1.06 -11.19
CA GLY A 11 -15.28 -1.79 -11.97
C GLY A 11 -14.90 -3.27 -12.23
N ARG A 12 -13.98 -3.82 -11.44
CA ARG A 12 -13.57 -5.22 -11.47
C ARG A 12 -13.73 -5.79 -10.07
N LYS A 13 -14.38 -6.93 -9.96
CA LYS A 13 -14.33 -7.76 -8.74
C LYS A 13 -12.89 -8.19 -8.53
N ILE A 14 -12.17 -7.48 -7.66
CA ILE A 14 -10.86 -7.93 -7.21
C ILE A 14 -11.11 -8.70 -5.93
N GLU A 15 -10.89 -9.99 -5.95
CA GLU A 15 -10.87 -10.84 -4.77
C GLU A 15 -9.60 -10.52 -3.98
N THR A 16 -9.53 -9.33 -3.38
CA THR A 16 -8.32 -8.84 -2.72
C THR A 16 -7.81 -9.74 -1.62
N PRO A 17 -8.64 -10.31 -0.74
CA PRO A 17 -8.14 -11.25 0.26
C PRO A 17 -7.45 -12.45 -0.39
N TYR A 18 -8.03 -13.00 -1.46
CA TYR A 18 -7.40 -14.07 -2.20
C TYR A 18 -6.03 -13.67 -2.76
N HIS A 19 -5.91 -12.50 -3.37
CA HIS A 19 -4.64 -12.05 -3.94
C HIS A 19 -3.57 -11.77 -2.88
N ILE A 20 -3.95 -11.29 -1.71
CA ILE A 20 -3.02 -11.05 -0.61
C ILE A 20 -2.53 -12.37 -0.01
N PHE A 21 -3.45 -13.30 0.27
CA PHE A 21 -3.14 -14.53 0.99
C PHE A 21 -2.84 -15.73 0.07
N LYS A 22 -2.91 -15.56 -1.24
CA LYS A 22 -2.55 -16.60 -2.20
C LYS A 22 -1.12 -17.10 -1.94
N ASN A 23 -0.97 -18.41 -1.92
CA ASN A 23 0.28 -19.13 -1.64
C ASN A 23 0.82 -18.94 -0.20
N ASN A 24 0.07 -18.33 0.69
CA ASN A 24 0.47 -18.23 2.09
C ASN A 24 0.35 -19.61 2.75
N PRO A 25 1.44 -20.18 3.31
CA PRO A 25 1.43 -21.53 3.89
C PRO A 25 0.58 -21.64 5.16
N TYR A 26 0.15 -20.53 5.74
CA TYR A 26 -0.71 -20.48 6.91
C TYR A 26 -2.20 -20.36 6.58
N VAL A 27 -2.57 -20.37 5.29
CA VAL A 27 -3.95 -20.27 4.81
C VAL A 27 -4.34 -21.54 4.05
N ASP A 28 -5.07 -22.41 4.71
CA ASP A 28 -5.49 -23.69 4.13
C ASP A 28 -6.60 -23.53 3.08
N LYS A 29 -7.53 -22.61 3.29
CA LYS A 29 -8.73 -22.49 2.48
C LYS A 29 -9.35 -21.10 2.48
N PHE A 30 -9.82 -20.66 1.31
CA PHE A 30 -10.70 -19.50 1.17
C PHE A 30 -12.16 -19.96 1.12
N ILE A 31 -13.01 -19.30 1.91
CA ILE A 31 -14.44 -19.58 1.98
C ILE A 31 -15.17 -18.31 1.55
N HIS A 32 -16.05 -18.43 0.54
CA HIS A 32 -16.80 -17.30 -0.01
C HIS A 32 -18.06 -16.94 0.80
N SER A 33 -18.57 -17.87 1.57
CA SER A 33 -19.68 -17.63 2.50
C SER A 33 -19.49 -18.43 3.77
N VAL A 34 -19.91 -17.88 4.88
CA VAL A 34 -19.86 -18.54 6.18
C VAL A 34 -21.26 -18.48 6.76
N ASP A 35 -21.88 -19.66 6.88
CA ASP A 35 -23.02 -19.86 7.77
C ASP A 35 -22.46 -20.06 9.18
N GLY A 36 -22.37 -19.01 9.96
CA GLY A 36 -21.86 -19.10 11.33
C GLY A 36 -21.34 -17.77 11.88
N ASP A 37 -20.96 -17.79 13.13
CA ASP A 37 -20.48 -16.64 13.89
C ASP A 37 -19.13 -16.13 13.38
N VAL A 38 -19.15 -15.25 12.39
CA VAL A 38 -17.96 -14.51 11.95
C VAL A 38 -17.97 -13.14 12.60
N PHE A 39 -17.05 -12.92 13.49
CA PHE A 39 -16.85 -11.62 14.10
C PHE A 39 -16.19 -10.66 13.14
N HIS A 40 -16.93 -9.69 12.64
CA HIS A 40 -16.43 -8.53 11.93
C HIS A 40 -16.84 -7.25 12.65
N ASP A 41 -16.31 -7.00 13.82
CA ASP A 41 -16.43 -5.66 14.42
C ASP A 41 -15.24 -4.80 14.04
N GLN A 42 -15.09 -4.59 12.73
CA GLN A 42 -13.98 -3.77 12.17
C GLN A 42 -14.12 -2.30 12.56
N TYR A 43 -15.31 -1.83 12.92
CA TYR A 43 -15.54 -0.40 13.19
C TYR A 43 -15.01 0.05 14.54
N ARG A 44 -14.93 -0.83 15.53
CA ARG A 44 -14.39 -0.50 16.86
C ARG A 44 -12.86 -0.42 16.88
N ILE A 45 -12.18 -0.94 15.88
CA ILE A 45 -10.72 -0.92 15.78
C ILE A 45 -10.19 0.50 15.61
N TYR A 46 -11.00 1.40 15.05
CA TYR A 46 -10.62 2.80 14.84
C TYR A 46 -10.83 3.69 16.08
N ASP A 47 -11.43 3.18 17.13
CA ASP A 47 -11.65 3.91 18.39
C ASP A 47 -10.46 3.78 19.37
N VAL A 48 -9.32 3.30 18.90
CA VAL A 48 -8.17 3.06 19.79
C VAL A 48 -7.28 4.29 19.85
N ASP A 49 -7.19 4.89 21.02
CA ASP A 49 -6.69 6.24 21.28
C ASP A 49 -5.17 6.39 21.40
N ASN A 50 -4.35 5.43 20.98
CA ASN A 50 -2.91 5.58 21.18
C ASN A 50 -2.14 5.72 19.86
N PRO A 51 -1.80 6.96 19.43
CA PRO A 51 -1.09 7.21 18.18
C PRO A 51 0.34 6.65 18.15
N ASN A 52 0.89 6.25 19.28
CA ASN A 52 2.26 5.75 19.38
C ASN A 52 2.36 4.23 19.15
N ILE A 53 1.24 3.53 19.07
CA ILE A 53 1.19 2.08 18.84
C ILE A 53 0.66 1.81 17.43
N PRO A 54 1.36 1.02 16.61
CA PRO A 54 0.85 0.63 15.29
C PRO A 54 -0.55 0.02 15.36
N LEU A 55 -1.41 0.35 14.39
CA LEU A 55 -2.80 -0.08 14.41
C LEU A 55 -2.96 -1.61 14.50
N VAL A 56 -2.10 -2.36 13.83
CA VAL A 56 -2.11 -3.83 13.89
C VAL A 56 -1.88 -4.33 15.31
N GLU A 57 -0.96 -3.73 16.05
CA GLU A 57 -0.71 -4.11 17.45
C GLU A 57 -1.91 -3.76 18.35
N GLN A 58 -2.56 -2.64 18.09
CA GLN A 58 -3.77 -2.25 18.82
C GLN A 58 -4.92 -3.22 18.56
N ILE A 59 -5.11 -3.65 17.31
CA ILE A 59 -6.09 -4.66 16.92
C ILE A 59 -5.86 -5.95 17.69
N LEU A 60 -4.65 -6.41 17.80
CA LEU A 60 -4.31 -7.65 18.48
C LEU A 60 -4.60 -7.55 19.98
N LYS A 61 -4.28 -6.42 20.60
CA LYS A 61 -4.64 -6.15 22.02
C LYS A 61 -6.15 -6.15 22.22
N PHE A 62 -6.89 -5.49 21.34
CA PHE A 62 -8.36 -5.47 21.37
C PHE A 62 -8.96 -6.89 21.32
N TRP A 63 -8.34 -7.79 20.56
CA TRP A 63 -8.77 -9.18 20.42
C TRP A 63 -8.20 -10.09 21.52
N GLN A 64 -7.63 -9.52 22.58
CA GLN A 64 -7.06 -10.26 23.71
C GLN A 64 -5.89 -11.19 23.36
N PHE A 65 -5.16 -10.89 22.29
CA PHE A 65 -3.91 -11.55 21.96
C PHE A 65 -2.72 -10.94 22.72
N GLU A 66 -2.95 -10.40 23.90
CA GLU A 66 -1.91 -9.74 24.72
C GLU A 66 -0.78 -10.68 25.13
N ASP A 67 -1.09 -11.97 25.25
CA ASP A 67 -0.13 -13.01 25.63
C ASP A 67 0.65 -13.57 24.42
N VAL A 68 0.33 -13.12 23.20
CA VAL A 68 1.08 -13.54 22.00
C VAL A 68 2.26 -12.60 21.82
N GLU A 69 3.44 -13.08 22.12
CA GLU A 69 4.70 -12.39 21.84
C GLU A 69 4.82 -12.23 20.31
N MET A 70 4.39 -11.11 19.79
CA MET A 70 4.54 -10.80 18.36
C MET A 70 5.99 -10.46 18.07
N ILE A 71 6.71 -11.43 17.58
CA ILE A 71 8.09 -11.26 17.13
C ILE A 71 8.13 -10.35 15.90
N ASP A 72 7.11 -10.41 15.06
CA ASP A 72 7.07 -9.66 13.81
C ASP A 72 5.64 -9.40 13.33
N SER A 73 5.21 -8.13 13.37
CA SER A 73 3.89 -7.68 12.91
C SER A 73 3.87 -7.23 11.44
N GLN A 74 4.99 -7.33 10.73
CA GLN A 74 5.08 -6.89 9.35
C GLN A 74 4.47 -7.92 8.39
N PRO A 75 3.76 -7.48 7.34
CA PRO A 75 3.10 -8.38 6.40
C PRO A 75 4.11 -9.23 5.61
N GLU A 76 3.69 -10.42 5.27
CA GLU A 76 4.44 -11.33 4.40
C GLU A 76 3.69 -11.59 3.11
N MET A 77 4.43 -11.60 2.01
CA MET A 77 3.91 -11.91 0.68
C MET A 77 4.62 -13.15 0.11
N TYR A 78 3.83 -14.09 -0.40
CA TYR A 78 4.31 -15.34 -0.98
C TYR A 78 4.06 -15.33 -2.48
N TRP A 79 5.05 -14.87 -3.26
CA TRP A 79 5.00 -14.83 -4.72
C TRP A 79 5.37 -16.16 -5.35
N THR A 80 4.72 -16.52 -6.46
CA THR A 80 5.15 -17.63 -7.30
C THR A 80 6.42 -17.27 -8.07
N ASP A 81 7.09 -18.27 -8.62
CA ASP A 81 8.30 -18.03 -9.42
C ASP A 81 7.96 -17.25 -10.70
N GLU A 82 6.82 -17.52 -11.34
CA GLU A 82 6.35 -16.78 -12.52
C GLU A 82 6.07 -15.30 -12.19
N GLU A 83 5.51 -15.01 -11.01
CA GLU A 83 5.28 -13.64 -10.55
C GLU A 83 6.59 -12.89 -10.32
N LYS A 84 7.59 -13.57 -9.76
CA LYS A 84 8.94 -13.03 -9.56
C LYS A 84 9.65 -12.81 -10.90
N GLU A 85 9.67 -13.81 -11.78
CA GLU A 85 10.28 -13.71 -13.11
C GLU A 85 9.71 -12.56 -13.92
N MET A 86 8.39 -12.39 -13.91
CA MET A 86 7.73 -11.29 -14.61
C MET A 86 8.08 -9.93 -13.98
N GLY A 87 8.12 -9.84 -12.66
CA GLY A 87 8.52 -8.63 -11.96
C GLY A 87 9.99 -8.26 -12.24
N ASP A 88 10.89 -9.23 -12.19
CA ASP A 88 12.32 -9.04 -12.51
C ASP A 88 12.51 -8.64 -13.97
N TYR A 89 11.76 -9.24 -14.91
CA TYR A 89 11.77 -8.82 -16.32
C TYR A 89 11.38 -7.34 -16.47
N ILE A 90 10.34 -6.88 -15.78
CA ILE A 90 9.90 -5.49 -15.83
C ILE A 90 10.97 -4.56 -15.23
N ILE A 91 11.52 -4.92 -14.08
CA ILE A 91 12.59 -4.14 -13.42
C ILE A 91 13.79 -4.02 -14.37
N LYS A 92 14.27 -5.13 -14.91
CA LYS A 92 15.40 -5.14 -15.84
C LYS A 92 15.15 -4.29 -17.08
N LYS A 93 13.95 -4.43 -17.67
CA LYS A 93 13.58 -3.71 -18.89
C LYS A 93 13.53 -2.19 -18.73
N TYR A 94 13.03 -1.70 -17.60
CA TYR A 94 12.77 -0.27 -17.41
C TYR A 94 13.74 0.41 -16.45
N ALA A 95 14.18 -0.25 -15.40
CA ALA A 95 15.16 0.29 -14.45
C ALA A 95 16.59 -0.17 -14.73
N HIS A 96 16.81 -1.12 -15.66
CA HIS A 96 18.14 -1.63 -16.03
C HIS A 96 18.92 -2.13 -14.81
N ASP A 97 18.24 -2.82 -13.90
CA ASP A 97 18.77 -3.34 -12.62
C ASP A 97 19.35 -2.26 -11.68
N LYS A 98 19.04 -0.99 -11.94
CA LYS A 98 19.46 0.12 -11.06
C LYS A 98 18.44 0.32 -9.94
N PRO A 99 18.87 0.89 -8.81
CA PRO A 99 17.96 1.29 -7.75
C PRO A 99 16.84 2.21 -8.27
N PHE A 100 15.62 2.00 -7.77
CA PHE A 100 14.45 2.76 -8.16
C PHE A 100 13.53 3.00 -6.97
N ALA A 101 12.65 3.96 -7.11
CA ALA A 101 11.55 4.22 -6.20
C ALA A 101 10.21 3.75 -6.81
N THR A 102 9.16 3.69 -5.99
CA THR A 102 7.79 3.65 -6.51
C THR A 102 7.00 4.84 -5.99
N LEU A 103 6.09 5.35 -6.82
CA LEU A 103 5.19 6.43 -6.49
C LEU A 103 3.75 5.97 -6.67
N LEU A 104 2.96 6.00 -5.60
CA LEU A 104 1.54 5.68 -5.66
C LEU A 104 0.70 6.93 -5.47
N ILE A 105 -0.09 7.26 -6.49
CA ILE A 105 -1.05 8.35 -6.48
C ILE A 105 -2.44 7.73 -6.52
N SER A 106 -3.07 7.63 -5.36
CA SER A 106 -4.41 7.06 -5.24
C SER A 106 -5.48 7.96 -5.86
N ASP A 107 -6.67 7.41 -6.09
CA ASP A 107 -7.87 8.15 -6.52
C ASP A 107 -8.31 9.24 -5.52
N ARG A 108 -7.85 9.11 -4.27
CA ARG A 108 -8.10 10.12 -3.23
C ARG A 108 -7.02 11.21 -3.15
N PHE A 109 -6.05 11.22 -4.07
CA PHE A 109 -5.01 12.23 -4.11
C PHE A 109 -5.62 13.64 -4.23
N GLY A 110 -5.18 14.54 -3.37
CA GLY A 110 -5.73 15.88 -3.31
C GLY A 110 -7.17 15.97 -2.77
N THR A 111 -7.66 14.97 -2.05
CA THR A 111 -8.99 15.05 -1.43
C THR A 111 -8.90 15.19 0.09
N LYS A 112 -9.80 15.98 0.64
CA LYS A 112 -10.03 16.13 2.07
C LYS A 112 -11.46 15.75 2.40
N TYR A 113 -11.66 14.86 3.38
CA TYR A 113 -13.00 14.37 3.74
C TYR A 113 -13.81 13.82 2.54
N GLY A 114 -13.12 13.16 1.59
CA GLY A 114 -13.76 12.59 0.40
C GLY A 114 -14.11 13.58 -0.71
N LYS A 115 -13.80 14.88 -0.54
CA LYS A 115 -14.00 15.91 -1.55
C LYS A 115 -12.64 16.42 -2.05
N TYR A 116 -12.56 16.76 -3.34
CA TYR A 116 -11.37 17.41 -3.88
C TYR A 116 -11.13 18.74 -3.17
N ASP A 117 -9.91 18.99 -2.77
CA ASP A 117 -9.44 20.19 -2.08
C ASP A 117 -8.10 20.60 -2.69
N GLU A 118 -8.03 21.79 -3.24
CA GLU A 118 -6.83 22.31 -3.92
C GLU A 118 -5.64 22.44 -2.96
N ALA A 119 -5.87 22.82 -1.71
CA ALA A 119 -4.80 22.92 -0.72
C ALA A 119 -4.27 21.55 -0.34
N ALA A 120 -5.17 20.56 -0.20
CA ALA A 120 -4.76 19.17 0.02
C ALA A 120 -3.97 18.61 -1.16
N PHE A 121 -4.39 18.92 -2.39
CA PHE A 121 -3.66 18.52 -3.60
C PHE A 121 -2.25 19.09 -3.64
N ARG A 122 -2.08 20.38 -3.37
CA ARG A 122 -0.75 21.01 -3.33
C ARG A 122 0.12 20.42 -2.25
N ASN A 123 -0.40 20.29 -1.04
CA ASN A 123 0.32 19.69 0.08
C ASN A 123 0.78 18.25 -0.21
N ASP A 124 -0.11 17.41 -0.73
CA ASP A 124 0.22 16.04 -1.11
C ASP A 124 1.30 16.02 -2.21
N THR A 125 1.15 16.88 -3.21
CA THR A 125 2.11 17.02 -4.32
C THR A 125 3.48 17.43 -3.82
N ASP A 126 3.55 18.48 -3.03
CA ASP A 126 4.80 19.04 -2.52
C ASP A 126 5.55 17.97 -1.69
N LYS A 127 4.86 17.32 -0.76
CA LYS A 127 5.45 16.25 0.06
C LYS A 127 5.94 15.07 -0.78
N MET A 128 5.18 14.63 -1.78
CA MET A 128 5.60 13.53 -2.67
C MET A 128 6.81 13.91 -3.51
N VAL A 129 6.82 15.11 -4.08
CA VAL A 129 7.93 15.60 -4.92
C VAL A 129 9.19 15.77 -4.08
N GLU A 130 9.10 16.35 -2.90
CA GLU A 130 10.22 16.48 -1.97
C GLU A 130 10.77 15.10 -1.58
N SER A 131 9.89 14.17 -1.24
CA SER A 131 10.29 12.81 -0.85
C SER A 131 11.01 12.08 -1.97
N ILE A 132 10.47 12.11 -3.20
CA ILE A 132 11.09 11.39 -4.32
C ILE A 132 12.38 12.08 -4.78
N ALA A 133 12.44 13.42 -4.72
CA ALA A 133 13.64 14.18 -5.07
C ALA A 133 14.80 13.91 -4.08
N ALA A 134 14.50 13.71 -2.80
CA ALA A 134 15.52 13.39 -1.79
C ALA A 134 16.26 12.07 -2.08
N TYR A 135 15.61 11.12 -2.74
CA TYR A 135 16.24 9.87 -3.15
C TYR A 135 16.95 9.96 -4.49
N ASN A 136 16.61 10.94 -5.34
CA ASN A 136 17.16 11.13 -6.69
C ASN A 136 17.17 9.83 -7.53
N LEU A 137 16.08 9.07 -7.48
CA LEU A 137 15.92 7.80 -8.16
C LEU A 137 14.86 7.88 -9.24
N PRO A 138 15.03 7.15 -10.37
CA PRO A 138 13.95 6.92 -11.29
C PRO A 138 12.82 6.15 -10.59
N TYR A 139 11.56 6.31 -11.05
CA TYR A 139 10.46 5.69 -10.34
C TYR A 139 9.45 5.00 -11.26
N PHE A 140 8.99 3.84 -10.84
CA PHE A 140 7.73 3.26 -11.29
C PHE A 140 6.58 3.98 -10.61
N TYR A 141 5.44 4.09 -11.26
CA TYR A 141 4.32 4.77 -10.65
C TYR A 141 3.00 4.05 -10.87
N TYR A 142 2.06 4.33 -9.99
CA TYR A 142 0.67 3.93 -10.13
C TYR A 142 -0.18 5.19 -10.10
N SER A 143 -0.84 5.49 -11.20
CA SER A 143 -1.76 6.61 -11.29
C SER A 143 -2.88 6.30 -12.29
N ILE A 144 -4.10 6.69 -11.94
CA ILE A 144 -5.27 6.58 -12.82
C ILE A 144 -5.22 7.68 -13.89
N LYS A 145 -4.75 8.86 -13.50
CA LYS A 145 -4.60 10.02 -14.41
C LYS A 145 -3.18 10.05 -14.98
N PRO A 146 -3.01 10.56 -16.20
CA PRO A 146 -1.69 10.88 -16.71
C PRO A 146 -0.95 11.83 -15.76
N LEU A 147 0.36 11.65 -15.65
CA LEU A 147 1.22 12.54 -14.85
C LEU A 147 1.94 13.60 -15.70
N ASP A 148 1.48 13.78 -16.93
CA ASP A 148 2.08 14.75 -17.88
C ASP A 148 1.75 16.18 -17.45
N ASN A 149 2.72 17.07 -17.60
CA ASN A 149 2.61 18.47 -17.18
C ASN A 149 2.35 18.66 -15.66
N THR A 150 2.83 17.76 -14.86
CA THR A 150 2.77 17.83 -13.39
C THR A 150 4.15 18.06 -12.80
N PRO A 151 4.28 18.43 -11.51
CA PRO A 151 5.58 18.51 -10.84
C PRO A 151 6.40 17.22 -10.90
N PHE A 152 5.73 16.07 -11.08
CA PHE A 152 6.38 14.76 -11.21
C PHE A 152 7.10 14.56 -12.55
N ASP A 153 6.86 15.39 -13.57
CA ASP A 153 7.54 15.31 -14.88
C ASP A 153 9.03 15.63 -14.82
N LYS A 154 9.45 16.34 -13.78
CA LYS A 154 10.86 16.73 -13.59
C LYS A 154 11.73 15.56 -13.12
N ILE A 155 11.14 14.43 -12.78
CA ILE A 155 11.82 13.25 -12.25
C ILE A 155 11.62 12.11 -13.25
N GLN A 156 12.64 11.30 -13.46
CA GLN A 156 12.59 10.22 -14.45
C GLN A 156 11.50 9.18 -14.13
N LYS A 157 10.44 9.19 -14.94
CA LYS A 157 9.37 8.17 -14.92
C LYS A 157 9.81 6.92 -15.68
N LEU A 158 9.54 5.74 -15.14
CA LEU A 158 9.82 4.46 -15.78
C LEU A 158 8.57 3.88 -16.45
N LEU A 159 7.63 3.36 -15.69
CA LEU A 159 6.42 2.71 -16.18
C LEU A 159 5.25 2.93 -15.23
N ASN A 160 4.06 3.16 -15.79
CA ASN A 160 2.81 3.12 -15.02
C ASN A 160 2.40 1.65 -14.79
N LEU A 161 2.38 1.24 -13.54
CA LEU A 161 2.05 -0.13 -13.13
C LEU A 161 0.55 -0.43 -13.13
N ARG A 162 -0.31 0.53 -13.45
CA ARG A 162 -1.78 0.40 -13.36
C ARG A 162 -2.34 -0.84 -14.05
N HIS A 163 -1.74 -1.26 -15.18
CA HIS A 163 -2.22 -2.38 -15.96
C HIS A 163 -1.45 -3.68 -15.71
N ILE A 164 -0.50 -3.65 -14.80
CA ILE A 164 0.24 -4.83 -14.38
C ILE A 164 -0.58 -5.60 -13.33
N ASN A 165 -0.45 -6.92 -13.31
CA ASN A 165 -1.08 -7.74 -12.28
C ASN A 165 -0.73 -7.23 -10.88
N PHE A 166 -1.72 -7.19 -9.99
CA PHE A 166 -1.58 -6.63 -8.64
C PHE A 166 -0.44 -7.27 -7.83
N ARG A 167 -0.29 -8.59 -7.90
CA ARG A 167 0.77 -9.30 -7.16
C ARG A 167 2.16 -8.97 -7.72
N ILE A 168 2.28 -8.83 -9.04
CA ILE A 168 3.53 -8.39 -9.70
C ILE A 168 3.85 -6.94 -9.33
N GLN A 169 2.83 -6.06 -9.21
CA GLN A 169 3.04 -4.70 -8.69
C GLN A 169 3.64 -4.75 -7.28
N LEU A 170 3.10 -5.56 -6.37
CA LEU A 170 3.62 -5.72 -5.01
C LEU A 170 5.04 -6.28 -5.01
N TYR A 171 5.36 -7.21 -5.92
CA TYR A 171 6.72 -7.70 -6.08
C TYR A 171 7.70 -6.59 -6.51
N ILE A 172 7.35 -5.80 -7.52
CA ILE A 172 8.16 -4.66 -7.96
C ILE A 172 8.36 -3.67 -6.78
N LYS A 173 7.28 -3.37 -6.04
CA LYS A 173 7.35 -2.51 -4.85
C LYS A 173 8.27 -3.08 -3.77
N SER A 174 8.29 -4.40 -3.57
CA SER A 174 9.18 -5.05 -2.59
C SER A 174 10.67 -4.94 -2.94
N LYS A 175 10.99 -4.69 -4.21
CA LYS A 175 12.36 -4.50 -4.71
C LYS A 175 12.78 -3.03 -4.81
N ALA A 176 11.86 -2.12 -4.60
CA ALA A 176 12.15 -0.69 -4.62
C ALA A 176 13.06 -0.28 -3.43
N LYS A 177 13.86 0.73 -3.62
CA LYS A 177 14.61 1.35 -2.51
C LYS A 177 13.66 2.03 -1.53
N VAL A 178 12.61 2.65 -2.07
CA VAL A 178 11.58 3.33 -1.29
C VAL A 178 10.24 3.31 -2.04
N ASN A 179 9.16 3.16 -1.30
CA ASN A 179 7.79 3.31 -1.79
C ASN A 179 7.19 4.58 -1.19
N ILE A 180 6.79 5.51 -2.05
CA ILE A 180 6.24 6.81 -1.66
C ILE A 180 4.81 6.89 -2.15
N GLY A 181 3.91 7.42 -1.35
CA GLY A 181 2.55 7.64 -1.82
C GLY A 181 1.55 8.02 -0.76
N ASN A 182 0.29 8.10 -1.15
CA ASN A 182 -0.79 8.21 -0.19
C ASN A 182 -0.90 6.92 0.61
N GLN A 183 -1.15 7.06 1.90
CA GLN A 183 -1.34 5.93 2.79
C GLN A 183 -2.39 4.95 2.24
N CYS A 184 -1.98 3.71 2.00
CA CYS A 184 -2.82 2.71 1.38
C CYS A 184 -2.33 1.28 1.61
N GLY A 185 -3.23 0.31 1.45
CA GLY A 185 -2.94 -1.10 1.68
C GLY A 185 -1.74 -1.65 0.90
N THR A 186 -1.47 -1.15 -0.32
CA THR A 186 -0.32 -1.64 -1.10
C THR A 186 1.03 -1.19 -0.56
N ASN A 187 1.09 -0.05 0.11
CA ASN A 187 2.29 0.39 0.81
C ASN A 187 2.49 -0.45 2.08
N HIS A 188 1.42 -0.68 2.83
CA HIS A 188 1.47 -1.53 4.03
C HIS A 188 2.01 -2.94 3.73
N MET A 189 1.65 -3.52 2.57
CA MET A 189 2.07 -4.89 2.20
C MET A 189 3.56 -5.04 1.93
N VAL A 190 4.30 -3.97 1.72
CA VAL A 190 5.73 -4.03 1.34
C VAL A 190 6.69 -3.48 2.38
N VAL A 191 6.19 -3.05 3.53
CA VAL A 191 6.96 -2.49 4.64
C VAL A 191 8.11 -3.40 5.11
N ARG A 192 7.90 -4.72 5.10
CA ARG A 192 8.93 -5.70 5.44
C ARG A 192 10.14 -5.67 4.50
N TYR A 193 9.92 -5.31 3.25
CA TYR A 193 10.88 -5.53 2.16
C TYR A 193 11.59 -4.25 1.74
N SER A 194 11.00 -3.09 2.00
CA SER A 194 11.42 -1.83 1.43
C SER A 194 10.99 -0.66 2.30
N ASP A 195 11.72 0.45 2.26
CA ASP A 195 11.32 1.68 2.95
C ASP A 195 9.96 2.16 2.42
N VAL A 196 9.10 2.63 3.33
CA VAL A 196 7.78 3.18 3.00
C VAL A 196 7.64 4.57 3.59
N ILE A 197 7.27 5.53 2.72
CA ILE A 197 6.93 6.90 3.10
C ILE A 197 5.49 7.15 2.68
N ASP A 198 4.60 7.24 3.64
CA ASP A 198 3.20 7.51 3.40
C ASP A 198 2.87 8.99 3.66
N ILE A 199 2.27 9.62 2.67
CA ILE A 199 1.69 10.95 2.84
C ILE A 199 0.40 10.78 3.62
N GLN A 200 0.45 11.28 4.84
CA GLN A 200 -0.68 11.16 5.74
C GLN A 200 -1.86 11.97 5.22
N ARG A 201 -2.98 11.32 5.05
CA ARG A 201 -4.26 12.00 4.94
C ARG A 201 -4.84 12.22 6.31
N GLN A 202 -5.52 13.34 6.43
CA GLN A 202 -6.25 13.71 7.64
C GLN A 202 -7.45 12.78 7.87
N PHE A 203 -7.19 11.52 8.17
CA PHE A 203 -8.06 10.80 9.07
C PHE A 203 -7.78 11.34 10.47
N PRO A 204 -8.78 11.44 11.33
CA PRO A 204 -8.57 11.96 12.69
C PRO A 204 -7.54 11.15 13.50
N ILE A 205 -7.02 10.09 12.95
CA ILE A 205 -6.10 9.15 13.56
C ILE A 205 -4.83 9.12 12.70
N GLY A 206 -3.84 9.92 13.07
CA GLY A 206 -2.50 9.89 12.48
C GLY A 206 -1.70 8.71 12.99
N HIS A 207 -2.11 7.49 12.63
CA HIS A 207 -1.44 6.29 13.07
C HIS A 207 -0.61 5.65 11.97
N ASN A 208 0.57 5.19 12.33
CA ASN A 208 1.24 4.15 11.57
C ASN A 208 0.35 2.90 11.60
N PHE A 209 -0.02 2.40 10.43
CA PHE A 209 -0.78 1.14 10.36
C PHE A 209 0.11 -0.03 10.75
N ILE A 210 1.36 -0.02 10.34
CA ILE A 210 2.33 -1.09 10.53
C ILE A 210 3.66 -0.48 10.96
N LYS A 211 4.38 -1.19 11.82
CA LYS A 211 5.73 -0.81 12.25
C LYS A 211 6.67 -0.72 11.04
N GLY A 212 7.39 0.39 10.92
CA GLY A 212 8.35 0.63 9.83
C GLY A 212 7.87 1.61 8.76
N GLU A 213 6.60 2.02 8.75
CA GLU A 213 6.11 3.11 7.92
C GLU A 213 6.60 4.46 8.45
N LYS A 214 7.00 5.33 7.52
CA LYS A 214 7.28 6.74 7.84
C LYS A 214 6.12 7.59 7.35
N LEU A 215 5.42 8.23 8.26
CA LEU A 215 4.39 9.22 7.94
C LEU A 215 4.99 10.62 7.83
N ILE A 216 4.56 11.39 6.82
CA ILE A 216 4.96 12.80 6.62
C ILE A 216 3.76 13.68 6.25
#